data_8ca46aabbf6f09424f80226636e3cb86
#
_entry.id   8ca46aabbf6f09424f80226636e3cb86
#
_cell.length_a   1.000
_cell.length_b   1.000
_cell.length_c   1.000
_cell.angle_alpha   90.00
_cell.angle_beta   90.00
_cell.angle_gamma   90.00
#
_symmetry.space_group_name_H-M   'P 1'
#
loop_
_entity.id
_entity.type
_entity.pdbx_description
1 polymer ?
#
loop_
_entity_poly.entity_id
_entity_poly.type
_entity_poly.pdbx_seq_one_letter_code
_entity_poly.pdbx_strand_id
1 'polypeptide(L)'
;MSFIEIEYRETNKEWNMADLQAHNFYEIYYLLKGERHIFIEDKIFTLHENSIVIIPPFYMHKTEGGPYQRINVYLSEDLLEGNERKFLSNCSSILSFELEPAKRDIILSLFHPFLGQTDEGDILKKKYSLSFAKTFLYILQSSTLTPLTYSPSISKNNSNKAFILDIVAYINTHFQEKLSLDTLKKQFFVSKNTLCKNFQQVMHCSVMEYCSAVRLNEAKQLLLTTDKSIEDISDLCGYSSANYFSLLFKSKTGLAPSNYRKKK
;
A
#
# COMPACT_ATOMS: atom_id res chain seq x y z
N MET A 1 13.78 -4.87 -11.58
CA MET A 1 13.14 -4.76 -12.92
C MET A 1 12.25 -3.55 -12.89
N SER A 2 12.57 -2.55 -13.71
CA SER A 2 11.83 -1.29 -13.74
C SER A 2 10.38 -1.51 -14.12
N PHE A 3 9.46 -1.11 -13.25
CA PHE A 3 8.03 -1.30 -13.42
C PHE A 3 7.31 0.04 -13.44
N ILE A 4 6.48 0.24 -14.44
CA ILE A 4 5.55 1.35 -14.51
C ILE A 4 4.24 0.87 -15.12
N GLU A 5 3.13 1.24 -14.48
CA GLU A 5 1.79 0.95 -14.96
C GLU A 5 0.86 2.10 -14.59
N ILE A 6 -0.08 2.39 -15.46
CA ILE A 6 -1.15 3.35 -15.22
C ILE A 6 -2.47 2.62 -15.41
N GLU A 7 -3.30 2.63 -14.38
CA GLU A 7 -4.60 1.98 -14.36
C GLU A 7 -5.70 3.04 -14.21
N TYR A 8 -6.71 2.97 -15.07
CA TYR A 8 -8.01 3.62 -14.82
C TYR A 8 -9.01 2.56 -14.37
N ARG A 9 -9.75 2.88 -13.34
CA ARG A 9 -10.84 2.02 -12.88
C ARG A 9 -12.07 2.83 -12.52
N GLU A 10 -13.20 2.31 -12.96
CA GLU A 10 -14.53 2.84 -12.66
C GLU A 10 -15.44 1.72 -12.18
N THR A 11 -16.28 2.01 -11.21
CA THR A 11 -17.35 1.11 -10.79
C THR A 11 -18.57 1.92 -10.34
N ASN A 12 -19.74 1.40 -10.69
CA ASN A 12 -21.03 1.96 -10.29
C ASN A 12 -21.62 1.25 -9.06
N LYS A 13 -20.87 0.31 -8.47
CA LYS A 13 -21.27 -0.47 -7.30
C LYS A 13 -20.26 -0.28 -6.19
N GLU A 14 -20.68 -0.61 -4.98
CA GLU A 14 -19.74 -0.80 -3.87
C GLU A 14 -18.66 -1.83 -4.26
N TRP A 15 -17.43 -1.47 -4.00
CA TRP A 15 -16.30 -2.35 -4.25
C TRP A 15 -15.25 -2.20 -3.14
N ASN A 16 -14.88 -3.33 -2.59
CA ASN A 16 -13.90 -3.42 -1.52
C ASN A 16 -12.77 -4.34 -1.98
N MET A 17 -11.53 -3.95 -1.71
CA MET A 17 -10.39 -4.85 -1.94
C MET A 17 -10.55 -6.08 -1.04
N ALA A 18 -10.42 -7.26 -1.62
CA ALA A 18 -10.56 -8.51 -0.88
C ALA A 18 -9.44 -8.67 0.16
N ASP A 19 -8.21 -8.34 -0.24
CA ASP A 19 -7.01 -8.55 0.57
C ASP A 19 -6.22 -7.27 0.80
N LEU A 20 -5.51 -7.21 1.91
CA LEU A 20 -4.45 -6.24 2.14
C LEU A 20 -3.31 -6.50 1.15
N GLN A 21 -2.82 -5.43 0.55
CA GLN A 21 -1.71 -5.48 -0.41
C GLN A 21 -0.52 -4.68 0.08
N ALA A 22 0.66 -5.13 -0.32
CA ALA A 22 1.90 -4.37 -0.23
C ALA A 22 2.78 -4.76 -1.42
N HIS A 23 3.41 -3.78 -2.00
CA HIS A 23 4.23 -3.94 -3.20
C HIS A 23 5.53 -3.13 -3.09
N ASN A 24 6.51 -3.43 -3.93
CA ASN A 24 7.84 -2.79 -3.88
C ASN A 24 7.99 -1.60 -4.84
N PHE A 25 6.90 -0.91 -5.09
CA PHE A 25 6.85 0.29 -5.93
C PHE A 25 5.94 1.33 -5.28
N TYR A 26 6.07 2.58 -5.70
CA TYR A 26 5.16 3.66 -5.29
C TYR A 26 3.82 3.50 -6.01
N GLU A 27 2.73 3.77 -5.30
CA GLU A 27 1.40 3.93 -5.87
C GLU A 27 0.92 5.37 -5.64
N ILE A 28 0.58 6.05 -6.71
CA ILE A 28 -0.12 7.33 -6.64
C ILE A 28 -1.58 7.04 -6.95
N TYR A 29 -2.42 7.11 -5.93
CA TYR A 29 -3.85 6.89 -6.02
C TYR A 29 -4.55 8.25 -6.17
N TYR A 30 -5.22 8.47 -7.28
CA TYR A 30 -5.98 9.68 -7.55
C TYR A 30 -7.47 9.35 -7.68
N LEU A 31 -8.27 9.76 -6.70
CA LEU A 31 -9.72 9.61 -6.71
C LEU A 31 -10.36 10.74 -7.52
N LEU A 32 -10.87 10.42 -8.71
CA LEU A 32 -11.52 11.38 -9.61
C LEU A 32 -12.95 11.68 -9.20
N LYS A 33 -13.70 10.66 -8.76
CA LYS A 33 -15.09 10.75 -8.31
C LYS A 33 -15.39 9.75 -7.21
N GLY A 34 -16.33 10.11 -6.35
CA GLY A 34 -16.84 9.28 -5.27
C GLY A 34 -16.16 9.54 -3.93
N GLU A 35 -16.43 8.66 -3.00
CA GLU A 35 -15.82 8.64 -1.66
C GLU A 35 -15.26 7.27 -1.37
N ARG A 36 -14.04 7.20 -0.86
CA ARG A 36 -13.35 5.97 -0.52
C ARG A 36 -12.75 6.04 0.88
N HIS A 37 -12.76 4.92 1.56
CA HIS A 37 -11.94 4.73 2.75
C HIS A 37 -10.67 3.98 2.33
N ILE A 38 -9.53 4.54 2.66
CA ILE A 38 -8.24 3.89 2.47
C ILE A 38 -7.65 3.55 3.83
N PHE A 39 -7.36 2.27 4.00
CA PHE A 39 -6.58 1.77 5.11
C PHE A 39 -5.11 1.73 4.69
N ILE A 40 -4.23 2.35 5.46
CA ILE A 40 -2.78 2.30 5.25
C ILE A 40 -2.12 2.10 6.59
N GLU A 41 -1.34 1.02 6.73
CA GLU A 41 -0.70 0.58 7.96
C GLU A 41 -1.73 0.37 9.10
N ASP A 42 -1.80 1.27 10.04
CA ASP A 42 -2.69 1.25 11.21
C ASP A 42 -3.74 2.37 11.19
N LYS A 43 -3.88 3.07 10.06
CA LYS A 43 -4.74 4.26 9.94
C LYS A 43 -5.76 4.11 8.83
N ILE A 44 -6.92 4.73 9.04
CA ILE A 44 -7.97 4.83 8.04
C ILE A 44 -8.19 6.29 7.70
N PHE A 45 -8.20 6.57 6.41
CA PHE A 45 -8.46 7.90 5.88
C PHE A 45 -9.68 7.87 4.97
N THR A 46 -10.46 8.93 5.00
CA THR A 46 -11.52 9.14 4.01
C THR A 46 -10.99 9.99 2.89
N LEU A 47 -11.12 9.50 1.68
CA LEU A 47 -10.79 10.19 0.45
C LEU A 47 -12.08 10.69 -0.19
N HIS A 48 -12.09 11.96 -0.56
CA HIS A 48 -13.15 12.59 -1.32
C HIS A 48 -12.70 12.81 -2.75
N GLU A 49 -13.62 13.23 -3.60
CA GLU A 49 -13.34 13.59 -4.98
C GLU A 49 -12.13 14.55 -5.07
N ASN A 50 -11.25 14.29 -6.03
CA ASN A 50 -9.96 14.97 -6.24
C ASN A 50 -8.88 14.72 -5.18
N SER A 51 -9.09 13.82 -4.24
CA SER A 51 -8.02 13.39 -3.32
C SER A 51 -6.94 12.61 -4.07
N ILE A 52 -5.69 12.95 -3.81
CA ILE A 52 -4.51 12.21 -4.28
C ILE A 52 -3.73 11.72 -3.08
N VAL A 53 -3.37 10.45 -3.09
CA VAL A 53 -2.58 9.81 -2.03
C VAL A 53 -1.37 9.12 -2.64
N ILE A 54 -0.21 9.32 -2.04
CA ILE A 54 0.99 8.56 -2.39
C ILE A 54 1.19 7.48 -1.33
N ILE A 55 1.24 6.23 -1.79
CA ILE A 55 1.51 5.04 -0.98
C ILE A 55 2.94 4.61 -1.27
N PRO A 56 3.85 4.68 -0.28
CA PRO A 56 5.23 4.24 -0.45
C PRO A 56 5.36 2.73 -0.65
N PRO A 57 6.50 2.26 -1.19
CA PRO A 57 6.80 0.83 -1.25
C PRO A 57 6.68 0.17 0.11
N PHE A 58 6.16 -1.07 0.13
CA PHE A 58 6.01 -1.91 1.31
C PHE A 58 4.97 -1.45 2.36
N TYR A 59 4.19 -0.41 2.08
CA TYR A 59 3.08 -0.03 2.97
C TYR A 59 1.87 -0.94 2.73
N MET A 60 1.41 -1.57 3.81
CA MET A 60 0.19 -2.38 3.80
C MET A 60 -1.02 -1.48 3.63
N HIS A 61 -1.81 -1.72 2.59
CA HIS A 61 -2.97 -0.89 2.28
C HIS A 61 -4.11 -1.66 1.65
N LYS A 62 -5.31 -1.12 1.76
CA LYS A 62 -6.51 -1.52 1.01
C LYS A 62 -7.49 -0.36 0.90
N THR A 63 -8.41 -0.45 -0.06
CA THR A 63 -9.47 0.55 -0.25
C THR A 63 -10.85 -0.09 -0.21
N GLU A 64 -11.80 0.63 0.37
CA GLU A 64 -13.20 0.22 0.52
C GLU A 64 -14.13 1.39 0.20
N GLY A 65 -15.38 1.12 -0.16
CA GLY A 65 -16.44 2.13 -0.27
C GLY A 65 -17.31 2.01 -1.51
N GLY A 66 -18.10 3.04 -1.74
CA GLY A 66 -19.11 3.12 -2.79
C GLY A 66 -18.55 3.25 -4.20
N PRO A 67 -19.40 3.65 -5.15
CA PRO A 67 -19.00 3.90 -6.54
C PRO A 67 -17.86 4.90 -6.65
N TYR A 68 -16.96 4.70 -7.61
CA TYR A 68 -15.80 5.57 -7.79
C TYR A 68 -15.26 5.58 -9.22
N GLN A 69 -14.50 6.63 -9.53
CA GLN A 69 -13.57 6.68 -10.67
C GLN A 69 -12.18 7.05 -10.13
N ARG A 70 -11.15 6.32 -10.54
CA ARG A 70 -9.78 6.56 -10.08
C ARG A 70 -8.73 6.36 -11.16
N ILE A 71 -7.62 7.03 -11.00
CA ILE A 71 -6.36 6.74 -11.69
C ILE A 71 -5.35 6.25 -10.66
N ASN A 72 -4.70 5.13 -10.95
CA ASN A 72 -3.52 4.70 -10.21
C ASN A 72 -2.29 4.78 -11.11
N VAL A 73 -1.22 5.31 -10.56
CA VAL A 73 0.11 5.27 -11.19
C VAL A 73 1.02 4.44 -10.28
N TYR A 74 1.49 3.33 -10.81
CA TYR A 74 2.45 2.46 -10.14
C TYR A 74 3.82 2.67 -10.76
N LEU A 75 4.83 2.99 -9.94
CA LEU A 75 6.18 3.20 -10.45
C LEU A 75 7.26 2.73 -9.48
N SER A 76 8.26 2.02 -10.02
CA SER A 76 9.43 1.58 -9.26
C SER A 76 10.39 2.73 -9.00
N GLU A 77 11.07 2.68 -7.86
CA GLU A 77 12.03 3.68 -7.43
C GLU A 77 13.21 3.84 -8.41
N ASP A 78 13.60 2.77 -9.10
CA ASP A 78 14.69 2.78 -10.09
C ASP A 78 14.39 3.60 -11.36
N LEU A 79 13.12 3.96 -11.58
CA LEU A 79 12.69 4.89 -12.64
C LEU A 79 12.75 6.36 -12.25
N LEU A 80 12.99 6.63 -10.97
CA LEU A 80 13.02 7.97 -10.41
C LEU A 80 14.45 8.54 -10.41
N GLU A 81 14.58 9.81 -10.71
CA GLU A 81 15.84 10.53 -10.74
C GLU A 81 15.81 11.72 -9.78
N GLY A 82 16.96 12.09 -9.25
CA GLY A 82 17.21 13.34 -8.56
C GLY A 82 16.08 13.84 -7.65
N ASN A 83 15.38 14.88 -8.10
CA ASN A 83 14.34 15.56 -7.34
C ASN A 83 13.07 14.71 -7.12
N GLU A 84 12.73 13.86 -8.07
CA GLU A 84 11.53 12.99 -7.98
C GLU A 84 11.72 11.97 -6.85
N ARG A 85 12.89 11.33 -6.80
CA ARG A 85 13.26 10.39 -5.73
C ARG A 85 13.26 11.08 -4.37
N LYS A 86 13.89 12.26 -4.28
CA LYS A 86 13.90 13.06 -3.05
C LYS A 86 12.50 13.46 -2.61
N PHE A 87 11.64 13.85 -3.54
CA PHE A 87 10.24 14.17 -3.24
C PHE A 87 9.50 12.98 -2.67
N LEU A 88 9.53 11.84 -3.35
CA LEU A 88 8.83 10.63 -2.91
C LEU A 88 9.41 10.04 -1.62
N SER A 89 10.73 10.10 -1.41
CA SER A 89 11.35 9.65 -0.15
C SER A 89 10.95 10.53 1.05
N ASN A 90 10.67 11.81 0.83
CA ASN A 90 10.15 12.71 1.84
C ASN A 90 8.64 12.48 2.11
N CYS A 91 7.94 11.82 1.19
CA CYS A 91 6.55 11.39 1.35
C CYS A 91 6.43 10.13 2.22
N SER A 92 7.30 9.95 3.22
CA SER A 92 7.24 8.87 4.20
C SER A 92 5.99 8.90 5.10
N SER A 93 5.21 9.98 5.03
CA SER A 93 3.86 10.07 5.55
C SER A 93 2.87 10.14 4.39
N ILE A 94 1.70 9.55 4.59
CA ILE A 94 0.61 9.59 3.63
C ILE A 94 0.23 11.05 3.41
N LEU A 95 0.50 11.53 2.21
CA LEU A 95 0.22 12.91 1.83
C LEU A 95 -0.98 12.94 0.90
N SER A 96 -1.92 13.81 1.22
CA SER A 96 -2.96 14.25 0.31
C SER A 96 -2.52 15.53 -0.36
N PHE A 97 -2.93 15.68 -1.60
CA PHE A 97 -2.65 16.88 -2.39
C PHE A 97 -3.96 17.52 -2.80
N GLU A 98 -4.05 18.82 -2.66
CA GLU A 98 -5.10 19.63 -3.25
C GLU A 98 -4.55 20.25 -4.53
N LEU A 99 -5.18 19.91 -5.66
CA LEU A 99 -4.80 20.44 -6.96
C LEU A 99 -5.67 21.63 -7.31
N GLU A 100 -5.03 22.69 -7.75
CA GLU A 100 -5.70 23.78 -8.44
C GLU A 100 -6.41 23.26 -9.71
N PRO A 101 -7.58 23.82 -10.10
CA PRO A 101 -8.33 23.35 -11.27
C PRO A 101 -7.49 23.24 -12.54
N ALA A 102 -6.64 24.21 -12.82
CA ALA A 102 -5.77 24.20 -14.01
C ALA A 102 -4.79 23.03 -14.02
N LYS A 103 -4.19 22.69 -12.89
CA LYS A 103 -3.28 21.55 -12.74
C LYS A 103 -4.00 20.21 -12.90
N ARG A 104 -5.23 20.13 -12.35
CA ARG A 104 -6.10 18.98 -12.54
C ARG A 104 -6.41 18.75 -14.01
N ASP A 105 -6.82 19.80 -14.74
CA ASP A 105 -7.16 19.71 -16.15
C ASP A 105 -5.96 19.27 -17.00
N ILE A 106 -4.75 19.69 -16.68
CA ILE A 106 -3.52 19.22 -17.32
C ILE A 106 -3.35 17.71 -17.11
N ILE A 107 -3.47 17.23 -15.86
CA ILE A 107 -3.34 15.80 -15.55
C ILE A 107 -4.38 14.99 -16.33
N LEU A 108 -5.64 15.40 -16.33
CA LEU A 108 -6.70 14.70 -17.03
C LEU A 108 -6.51 14.70 -18.54
N SER A 109 -6.05 15.80 -19.13
CA SER A 109 -5.75 15.89 -20.56
C SER A 109 -4.60 14.96 -20.96
N LEU A 110 -3.56 14.89 -20.15
CA LEU A 110 -2.43 13.97 -20.36
C LEU A 110 -2.81 12.51 -20.11
N PHE A 111 -3.82 12.26 -19.29
CA PHE A 111 -4.31 10.92 -19.02
C PHE A 111 -5.25 10.39 -20.10
N HIS A 112 -5.93 11.25 -20.83
CA HIS A 112 -6.94 10.88 -21.84
C HIS A 112 -6.50 9.77 -22.81
N PRO A 113 -5.25 9.73 -23.34
CA PRO A 113 -4.78 8.65 -24.19
C PRO A 113 -4.81 7.25 -23.57
N PHE A 114 -4.79 7.14 -22.23
CA PHE A 114 -4.88 5.84 -21.55
C PHE A 114 -6.31 5.29 -21.48
N LEU A 115 -7.34 6.09 -21.80
CA LEU A 115 -8.74 5.66 -21.81
C LEU A 115 -9.10 4.91 -23.11
N GLY A 116 -8.30 5.06 -24.17
CA GLY A 116 -8.44 4.33 -25.43
C GLY A 116 -7.56 3.07 -25.43
N GLN A 117 -8.09 1.96 -25.93
CA GLN A 117 -7.24 0.80 -26.26
C GLN A 117 -6.36 1.20 -27.44
N THR A 118 -5.15 1.65 -27.19
CA THR A 118 -4.16 1.83 -28.23
C THR A 118 -3.37 0.52 -28.36
N ASP A 119 -3.41 -0.09 -29.54
CA ASP A 119 -2.49 -1.17 -29.97
C ASP A 119 -1.05 -0.66 -30.17
N GLU A 120 -0.68 0.41 -29.46
CA GLU A 120 0.68 0.92 -29.48
C GLU A 120 1.61 -0.08 -28.83
N GLY A 121 2.67 -0.45 -29.54
CA GLY A 121 3.66 -1.42 -29.09
C GLY A 121 4.16 -1.09 -27.67
N ASP A 122 4.41 -2.12 -26.89
CA ASP A 122 4.75 -2.11 -25.45
C ASP A 122 5.79 -1.02 -25.04
N ILE A 123 6.70 -0.67 -25.96
CA ILE A 123 7.77 0.32 -25.74
C ILE A 123 7.23 1.76 -25.71
N LEU A 124 6.34 2.12 -26.65
CA LEU A 124 5.75 3.46 -26.70
C LEU A 124 4.84 3.71 -25.52
N LYS A 125 3.99 2.73 -25.19
CA LYS A 125 3.13 2.76 -24.01
C LYS A 125 3.94 2.97 -22.74
N LYS A 126 5.05 2.26 -22.56
CA LYS A 126 5.94 2.40 -21.40
C LYS A 126 6.59 3.78 -21.33
N LYS A 127 7.08 4.31 -22.47
CA LYS A 127 7.66 5.66 -22.53
C LYS A 127 6.64 6.74 -22.20
N TYR A 128 5.44 6.61 -22.74
CA TYR A 128 4.35 7.55 -22.47
C TYR A 128 3.93 7.50 -21.00
N SER A 129 3.78 6.30 -20.43
CA SER A 129 3.48 6.11 -19.00
C SER A 129 4.51 6.77 -18.11
N LEU A 130 5.81 6.66 -18.45
CA LEU A 130 6.88 7.28 -17.69
C LEU A 130 6.84 8.81 -17.78
N SER A 131 6.59 9.34 -18.97
CA SER A 131 6.47 10.80 -19.16
C SER A 131 5.27 11.37 -18.39
N PHE A 132 4.13 10.67 -18.43
CA PHE A 132 2.95 11.03 -17.65
C PHE A 132 3.26 11.02 -16.15
N ALA A 133 3.84 9.92 -15.62
CA ALA A 133 4.15 9.80 -14.21
C ALA A 133 5.13 10.90 -13.73
N LYS A 134 6.17 11.21 -14.50
CA LYS A 134 7.12 12.29 -14.18
C LYS A 134 6.44 13.65 -14.17
N THR A 135 5.61 13.93 -15.17
CA THR A 135 4.84 15.20 -15.23
C THR A 135 3.87 15.30 -14.08
N PHE A 136 3.19 14.21 -13.73
CA PHE A 136 2.28 14.16 -12.58
C PHE A 136 3.02 14.45 -11.27
N LEU A 137 4.16 13.80 -11.05
CA LEU A 137 5.02 14.08 -9.88
C LEU A 137 5.48 15.55 -9.83
N TYR A 138 5.87 16.13 -10.96
CA TYR A 138 6.26 17.52 -11.03
C TYR A 138 5.11 18.46 -10.64
N ILE A 139 3.89 18.18 -11.11
CA ILE A 139 2.69 18.93 -10.73
C ILE A 139 2.43 18.79 -9.22
N LEU A 140 2.56 17.59 -8.65
CA LEU A 140 2.39 17.37 -7.21
C LEU A 140 3.44 18.13 -6.38
N GLN A 141 4.70 18.16 -6.81
CA GLN A 141 5.76 18.93 -6.15
C GLN A 141 5.47 20.44 -6.09
N SER A 142 4.77 20.96 -7.08
CA SER A 142 4.37 22.38 -7.17
C SER A 142 2.99 22.66 -6.55
N SER A 143 2.37 21.68 -5.91
CA SER A 143 1.04 21.79 -5.34
C SER A 143 1.07 21.83 -3.81
N THR A 144 0.01 22.33 -3.21
CA THR A 144 -0.08 22.40 -1.74
C THR A 144 -0.26 21.00 -1.17
N LEU A 145 0.61 20.62 -0.26
CA LEU A 145 0.49 19.41 0.54
C LEU A 145 -0.55 19.64 1.63
N THR A 146 -1.60 18.85 1.62
CA THR A 146 -2.54 18.78 2.73
C THR A 146 -2.35 17.43 3.43
N PRO A 147 -2.03 17.41 4.73
CA PRO A 147 -2.02 16.15 5.45
C PRO A 147 -3.42 15.55 5.40
N LEU A 148 -3.50 14.26 5.00
CA LEU A 148 -4.75 13.53 5.09
C LEU A 148 -5.27 13.62 6.52
N THR A 149 -6.49 14.11 6.64
CA THR A 149 -7.16 14.15 7.94
C THR A 149 -7.45 12.70 8.33
N TYR A 150 -6.74 12.20 9.32
CA TYR A 150 -7.14 10.99 10.02
C TYR A 150 -8.60 11.17 10.44
N SER A 151 -9.48 10.28 10.02
CA SER A 151 -10.89 10.32 10.38
C SER A 151 -11.13 9.57 11.69
N PRO A 152 -10.92 10.20 12.85
CA PRO A 152 -11.20 9.58 14.15
C PRO A 152 -12.70 9.30 14.31
N SER A 153 -13.57 9.94 13.52
CA SER A 153 -15.00 9.74 13.55
C SER A 153 -15.45 8.35 13.07
N ILE A 154 -14.74 7.74 12.13
CA ILE A 154 -14.99 6.35 11.71
C ILE A 154 -14.55 5.38 12.82
N SER A 155 -13.52 5.73 13.57
CA SER A 155 -13.01 4.97 14.71
C SER A 155 -13.87 5.17 15.97
N LYS A 156 -14.37 6.38 16.25
CA LYS A 156 -15.15 6.68 17.47
C LYS A 156 -16.58 6.17 17.43
N ASN A 157 -17.23 6.11 16.27
CA ASN A 157 -18.57 5.56 16.12
C ASN A 157 -18.60 4.03 16.05
N ASN A 158 -17.44 3.37 15.96
CA ASN A 158 -17.32 1.93 15.96
C ASN A 158 -16.13 1.52 16.87
N SER A 159 -16.43 1.34 18.16
CA SER A 159 -15.44 0.94 19.18
C SER A 159 -14.65 -0.31 18.77
N ASN A 160 -15.27 -1.21 18.00
CA ASN A 160 -14.60 -2.40 17.46
C ASN A 160 -13.51 -2.04 16.45
N LYS A 161 -13.72 -1.03 15.60
CA LYS A 161 -12.76 -0.65 14.57
C LYS A 161 -11.51 -0.01 15.19
N ALA A 162 -11.68 0.91 16.15
CA ALA A 162 -10.58 1.50 16.89
C ALA A 162 -9.75 0.43 17.61
N PHE A 163 -10.42 -0.47 18.31
CA PHE A 163 -9.78 -1.58 19.00
C PHE A 163 -8.96 -2.48 18.07
N ILE A 164 -9.46 -2.78 16.86
CA ILE A 164 -8.72 -3.57 15.87
C ILE A 164 -7.50 -2.80 15.34
N LEU A 165 -7.59 -1.48 15.15
CA LEU A 165 -6.45 -0.67 14.74
C LEU A 165 -5.34 -0.66 15.79
N ASP A 166 -5.68 -0.65 17.08
CA ASP A 166 -4.69 -0.78 18.16
C ASP A 166 -3.96 -2.14 18.10
N ILE A 167 -4.69 -3.23 17.78
CA ILE A 167 -4.09 -4.55 17.59
C ILE A 167 -3.16 -4.56 16.37
N VAL A 168 -3.60 -3.94 15.28
CA VAL A 168 -2.79 -3.80 14.05
C VAL A 168 -1.51 -3.03 14.33
N ALA A 169 -1.59 -1.88 14.99
CA ALA A 169 -0.41 -1.10 15.41
C ALA A 169 0.55 -1.92 16.28
N TYR A 170 0.00 -2.70 17.21
CA TYR A 170 0.80 -3.59 18.05
C TYR A 170 1.50 -4.67 17.21
N ILE A 171 0.79 -5.33 16.28
CA ILE A 171 1.40 -6.34 15.40
C ILE A 171 2.52 -5.70 14.55
N ASN A 172 2.30 -4.52 13.99
CA ASN A 172 3.26 -3.83 13.14
C ASN A 172 4.55 -3.46 13.90
N THR A 173 4.47 -3.24 15.20
CA THR A 173 5.63 -2.92 16.03
C THR A 173 6.30 -4.13 16.69
N HIS A 174 5.58 -5.27 16.81
CA HIS A 174 6.05 -6.46 17.52
C HIS A 174 6.08 -7.74 16.65
N PHE A 175 5.98 -7.61 15.31
CA PHE A 175 5.91 -8.76 14.41
C PHE A 175 7.12 -9.71 14.53
N GLN A 176 8.26 -9.22 14.96
CA GLN A 176 9.48 -10.01 15.18
C GLN A 176 9.35 -10.99 16.36
N GLU A 177 8.46 -10.67 17.30
CA GLU A 177 8.25 -11.49 18.50
C GLU A 177 7.38 -12.71 18.21
N LYS A 178 7.35 -13.65 19.15
CA LYS A 178 6.47 -14.83 19.07
C LYS A 178 5.01 -14.42 19.31
N LEU A 179 4.39 -13.82 18.30
CA LEU A 179 2.97 -13.48 18.34
C LEU A 179 2.09 -14.73 18.17
N SER A 180 1.06 -14.82 18.99
CA SER A 180 0.02 -15.84 18.92
C SER A 180 -1.32 -15.25 19.33
N LEU A 181 -2.42 -15.92 19.00
CA LEU A 181 -3.74 -15.49 19.49
C LEU A 181 -3.81 -15.44 21.02
N ASP A 182 -3.05 -16.30 21.71
CA ASP A 182 -3.01 -16.33 23.17
C ASP A 182 -2.23 -15.17 23.78
N THR A 183 -1.15 -14.72 23.13
CA THR A 183 -0.43 -13.51 23.55
C THR A 183 -1.27 -12.27 23.32
N LEU A 184 -1.91 -12.14 22.14
CA LEU A 184 -2.74 -10.98 21.82
C LEU A 184 -4.01 -10.88 22.69
N LYS A 185 -4.70 -12.01 22.97
CA LYS A 185 -5.87 -11.96 23.87
C LYS A 185 -5.51 -11.50 25.27
N LYS A 186 -4.32 -11.87 25.78
CA LYS A 186 -3.82 -11.42 27.08
C LYS A 186 -3.47 -9.93 27.06
N GLN A 187 -2.76 -9.50 26.03
CA GLN A 187 -2.34 -8.10 25.86
C GLN A 187 -3.52 -7.14 25.77
N PHE A 188 -4.57 -7.53 25.06
CA PHE A 188 -5.74 -6.68 24.81
C PHE A 188 -6.97 -7.01 25.66
N PHE A 189 -6.83 -7.91 26.64
CA PHE A 189 -7.91 -8.30 27.58
C PHE A 189 -9.22 -8.71 26.87
N VAL A 190 -9.11 -9.49 25.80
CA VAL A 190 -10.23 -9.89 24.96
C VAL A 190 -10.31 -11.41 24.80
N SER A 191 -11.52 -11.96 24.60
CA SER A 191 -11.66 -13.37 24.27
C SER A 191 -11.14 -13.68 22.88
N LYS A 192 -10.61 -14.90 22.65
CA LYS A 192 -10.15 -15.36 21.34
C LYS A 192 -11.22 -15.20 20.26
N ASN A 193 -12.46 -15.55 20.58
CA ASN A 193 -13.56 -15.46 19.63
C ASN A 193 -13.88 -14.01 19.25
N THR A 194 -13.90 -13.10 20.23
CA THR A 194 -14.11 -11.66 19.99
C THR A 194 -12.99 -11.08 19.13
N LEU A 195 -11.74 -11.42 19.48
CA LEU A 195 -10.57 -10.99 18.70
C LEU A 195 -10.68 -11.44 17.24
N CYS A 196 -10.85 -12.74 17.00
CA CYS A 196 -10.88 -13.29 15.64
C CYS A 196 -12.07 -12.73 14.84
N LYS A 197 -13.27 -12.68 15.44
CA LYS A 197 -14.49 -12.18 14.78
C LYS A 197 -14.34 -10.71 14.38
N ASN A 198 -13.95 -9.85 15.32
CA ASN A 198 -13.85 -8.42 15.06
C ASN A 198 -12.70 -8.11 14.09
N PHE A 199 -11.56 -8.80 14.22
CA PHE A 199 -10.45 -8.63 13.30
C PHE A 199 -10.84 -9.02 11.87
N GLN A 200 -11.49 -10.18 11.70
CA GLN A 200 -11.99 -10.62 10.39
C GLN A 200 -13.01 -9.65 9.79
N GLN A 201 -13.89 -9.05 10.61
CA GLN A 201 -14.88 -8.09 10.15
C GLN A 201 -14.25 -6.78 9.67
N VAL A 202 -13.17 -6.32 10.32
CA VAL A 202 -12.51 -5.04 9.99
C VAL A 202 -11.45 -5.21 8.93
N MET A 203 -10.60 -6.27 9.05
CA MET A 203 -9.43 -6.47 8.21
C MET A 203 -9.68 -7.41 7.03
N HIS A 204 -10.80 -8.15 7.03
CA HIS A 204 -11.16 -9.18 6.05
C HIS A 204 -10.15 -10.34 5.92
N CYS A 205 -9.24 -10.45 6.87
CA CYS A 205 -8.29 -11.55 7.02
C CYS A 205 -8.19 -11.98 8.49
N SER A 206 -7.62 -13.14 8.76
CA SER A 206 -7.34 -13.54 10.13
C SER A 206 -6.15 -12.76 10.72
N VAL A 207 -6.08 -12.69 12.05
CA VAL A 207 -4.96 -12.07 12.79
C VAL A 207 -3.61 -12.66 12.37
N MET A 208 -3.54 -13.98 12.22
CA MET A 208 -2.28 -14.66 11.89
C MET A 208 -1.89 -14.50 10.42
N GLU A 209 -2.86 -14.39 9.51
CA GLU A 209 -2.61 -14.02 8.12
C GLU A 209 -2.06 -12.60 8.03
N TYR A 210 -2.63 -11.65 8.78
CA TYR A 210 -2.11 -10.28 8.84
C TYR A 210 -0.65 -10.27 9.36
N CYS A 211 -0.39 -10.93 10.48
CA CYS A 211 0.96 -11.05 11.05
C CYS A 211 1.96 -11.66 10.04
N SER A 212 1.54 -12.70 9.33
CA SER A 212 2.35 -13.32 8.28
C SER A 212 2.61 -12.38 7.10
N ALA A 213 1.62 -11.57 6.72
CA ALA A 213 1.76 -10.58 5.65
C ALA A 213 2.75 -9.48 6.03
N VAL A 214 2.69 -8.95 7.26
CA VAL A 214 3.65 -7.96 7.78
C VAL A 214 5.07 -8.52 7.76
N ARG A 215 5.29 -9.72 8.28
CA ARG A 215 6.61 -10.39 8.26
C ARG A 215 7.15 -10.60 6.85
N LEU A 216 6.28 -11.05 5.95
CA LEU A 216 6.66 -11.28 4.56
C LEU A 216 7.03 -9.98 3.86
N ASN A 217 6.32 -8.92 4.15
CA ASN A 217 6.56 -7.59 3.58
C ASN A 217 7.90 -7.02 4.05
N GLU A 218 8.19 -7.09 5.34
CA GLU A 218 9.50 -6.72 5.91
C GLU A 218 10.63 -7.55 5.29
N ALA A 219 10.43 -8.86 5.12
CA ALA A 219 11.41 -9.71 4.47
C ALA A 219 11.68 -9.30 3.01
N LYS A 220 10.65 -8.92 2.24
CA LYS A 220 10.82 -8.40 0.88
C LYS A 220 11.66 -7.13 0.87
N GLN A 221 11.38 -6.21 1.79
CA GLN A 221 12.12 -4.95 1.93
C GLN A 221 13.59 -5.23 2.26
N LEU A 222 13.88 -6.04 3.30
CA LEU A 222 15.24 -6.37 3.70
C LEU A 222 16.03 -7.09 2.61
N LEU A 223 15.40 -7.99 1.84
CA LEU A 223 16.02 -8.67 0.71
C LEU A 223 16.46 -7.70 -0.39
N LEU A 224 15.70 -6.65 -0.65
CA LEU A 224 15.99 -5.67 -1.71
C LEU A 224 16.91 -4.54 -1.26
N THR A 225 16.89 -4.17 0.03
CA THR A 225 17.60 -3.00 0.54
C THR A 225 18.88 -3.32 1.29
N THR A 226 19.11 -4.60 1.67
CA THR A 226 20.26 -5.01 2.46
C THR A 226 20.99 -6.21 1.87
N ASP A 227 22.21 -6.47 2.34
CA ASP A 227 23.02 -7.66 1.99
C ASP A 227 23.03 -8.71 3.11
N LYS A 228 22.11 -8.60 4.10
CA LYS A 228 21.96 -9.54 5.21
C LYS A 228 21.75 -10.97 4.68
N SER A 229 22.23 -11.99 5.41
CA SER A 229 21.99 -13.37 5.05
C SER A 229 20.48 -13.71 5.05
N ILE A 230 20.10 -14.78 4.36
CA ILE A 230 18.70 -15.25 4.38
C ILE A 230 18.31 -15.70 5.80
N GLU A 231 19.25 -16.23 6.55
CA GLU A 231 19.08 -16.64 7.95
C GLU A 231 18.83 -15.43 8.85
N ASP A 232 19.67 -14.39 8.76
CA ASP A 232 19.46 -13.14 9.51
C ASP A 232 18.12 -12.48 9.21
N ILE A 233 17.72 -12.46 7.92
CA ILE A 233 16.41 -11.90 7.52
C ILE A 233 15.26 -12.72 8.09
N SER A 234 15.38 -14.07 8.07
CA SER A 234 14.40 -14.96 8.69
C SER A 234 14.20 -14.61 10.17
N ASP A 235 15.29 -14.47 10.91
CA ASP A 235 15.27 -14.17 12.34
C ASP A 235 14.71 -12.76 12.61
N LEU A 236 15.18 -11.75 11.87
CA LEU A 236 14.69 -10.38 11.97
C LEU A 236 13.19 -10.24 11.68
N CYS A 237 12.66 -11.10 10.83
CA CYS A 237 11.23 -11.14 10.53
C CYS A 237 10.42 -12.05 11.47
N GLY A 238 11.04 -12.62 12.51
CA GLY A 238 10.38 -13.43 13.53
C GLY A 238 9.95 -14.81 13.08
N TYR A 239 10.65 -15.40 12.09
CA TYR A 239 10.44 -16.78 11.71
C TYR A 239 11.31 -17.72 12.56
N SER A 240 10.78 -18.89 12.89
CA SER A 240 11.45 -19.88 13.75
C SER A 240 12.57 -20.64 13.03
N SER A 241 12.63 -20.64 11.71
CA SER A 241 13.71 -21.22 10.93
C SER A 241 13.77 -20.66 9.51
N ALA A 242 14.99 -20.52 8.99
CA ALA A 242 15.24 -20.07 7.62
C ALA A 242 14.64 -21.01 6.55
N ASN A 243 14.56 -22.32 6.84
CA ASN A 243 13.93 -23.28 5.93
C ASN A 243 12.42 -23.03 5.80
N TYR A 244 11.74 -22.89 6.92
CA TYR A 244 10.30 -22.57 6.93
C TYR A 244 10.04 -21.24 6.24
N PHE A 245 10.82 -20.20 6.58
CA PHE A 245 10.76 -18.90 5.92
C PHE A 245 10.90 -19.03 4.40
N SER A 246 11.93 -19.74 3.92
CA SER A 246 12.19 -19.87 2.48
C SER A 246 11.05 -20.57 1.73
N LEU A 247 10.45 -21.60 2.32
CA LEU A 247 9.30 -22.31 1.76
C LEU A 247 8.06 -21.41 1.71
N LEU A 248 7.76 -20.74 2.82
CA LEU A 248 6.62 -19.81 2.90
C LEU A 248 6.80 -18.62 1.93
N PHE A 249 7.98 -18.02 1.91
CA PHE A 249 8.29 -16.91 1.02
C PHE A 249 8.10 -17.32 -0.45
N LYS A 250 8.63 -18.48 -0.87
CA LYS A 250 8.45 -19.00 -2.23
C LYS A 250 6.98 -19.27 -2.54
N SER A 251 6.22 -19.84 -1.61
CA SER A 251 4.78 -20.13 -1.81
C SER A 251 3.96 -18.86 -2.02
N LYS A 252 4.33 -17.76 -1.34
CA LYS A 252 3.61 -16.48 -1.39
C LYS A 252 4.07 -15.53 -2.49
N THR A 253 5.35 -15.62 -2.92
CA THR A 253 5.94 -14.69 -3.92
C THR A 253 6.25 -15.35 -5.26
N GLY A 254 6.15 -16.67 -5.35
CA GLY A 254 6.55 -17.46 -6.50
C GLY A 254 8.08 -17.66 -6.64
N LEU A 255 8.90 -16.96 -5.85
CA LEU A 255 10.36 -16.99 -5.93
C LEU A 255 11.00 -17.32 -4.58
N ALA A 256 12.09 -18.09 -4.60
CA ALA A 256 12.91 -18.27 -3.42
C ALA A 256 13.53 -16.92 -2.97
N PRO A 257 13.77 -16.68 -1.66
CA PRO A 257 14.34 -15.43 -1.16
C PRO A 257 15.63 -15.00 -1.87
N SER A 258 16.54 -15.94 -2.14
CA SER A 258 17.80 -15.69 -2.87
C SER A 258 17.58 -15.20 -4.31
N ASN A 259 16.55 -15.73 -4.99
CA ASN A 259 16.18 -15.29 -6.33
C ASN A 259 15.41 -13.96 -6.32
N TYR A 260 14.63 -13.71 -5.28
CA TYR A 260 13.95 -12.45 -5.08
C TYR A 260 14.95 -11.29 -4.87
N ARG A 261 16.01 -11.53 -4.10
CA ARG A 261 17.12 -10.57 -3.91
C ARG A 261 17.78 -10.13 -5.22
N LYS A 262 17.89 -11.01 -6.20
CA LYS A 262 18.48 -10.68 -7.52
C LYS A 262 17.65 -9.67 -8.33
N LYS A 263 16.47 -9.28 -7.84
CA LYS A 263 15.67 -8.17 -8.41
C LYS A 263 16.12 -6.78 -7.92
N LYS A 264 17.11 -6.76 -7.01
CA LYS A 264 17.77 -5.56 -6.47
C LYS A 264 18.42 -4.71 -7.58
#